data_1128e4b16d1a8e48398afe2182c1e0a7
#
_entry.id   1128e4b16d1a8e48398afe2182c1e0a7
#
_cell.length_a   1.000
_cell.length_b   1.000
_cell.length_c   1.000
_cell.angle_alpha   90.00
_cell.angle_beta   90.00
_cell.angle_gamma   90.00
#
_symmetry.space_group_name_H-M   'P 1'
#
loop_
_entity.id
_entity.type
_entity.pdbx_description
1 polymer ?
#
loop_
_entity_poly.entity_id
_entity_poly.type
_entity_poly.pdbx_seq_one_letter_code
_entity_poly.pdbx_strand_id
1 'polypeptide(L)'
;EIYKKFTYKVQESYRLDHIAYVELGERKLSYEEHGNLHTLYTEDFQKYIDYNIKDVELVNSLDKKLDLISLVLTMAYKAGSSYGDTLGTTAIWDTIIYRVLNIQKISVPKRTEKPKTPYSGGYVKEPQVGSHDWVTSFDLASLYPNIIVQYNMSPETVMDGFQNGVSVDKYLDGSARVEQKGFSVAPTGIRFTHDREGVVPAVVKQYYAERRVIKQEMLKCQQEMQLKPSKELEYRISSLDNQQMAIKLLMNSLYGALGNRWFRYFDQRVAESITLAGQLAIKWAERAVNTAMQDVLKTDEDYVV
;
A
#
# COMPACT_ATOMS: atom_id res chain seq x y z
N GLU A 1 6.52 -2.27 16.72
CA GLU A 1 5.92 -3.02 15.57
C GLU A 1 5.16 -2.08 14.63
N ILE A 2 4.23 -1.25 15.14
CA ILE A 2 3.42 -0.31 14.34
C ILE A 2 4.31 0.63 13.53
N TYR A 3 5.27 1.29 14.18
CA TYR A 3 6.21 2.18 13.49
C TYR A 3 6.91 1.49 12.32
N LYS A 4 7.47 0.31 12.52
CA LYS A 4 8.14 -0.46 11.47
C LYS A 4 7.23 -0.76 10.28
N LYS A 5 5.95 -1.02 10.55
CA LYS A 5 5.00 -1.44 9.52
C LYS A 5 4.41 -0.27 8.72
N PHE A 6 4.17 0.86 9.37
CA PHE A 6 3.34 1.91 8.78
C PHE A 6 4.08 3.21 8.43
N THR A 7 5.37 3.35 8.77
CA THR A 7 6.13 4.57 8.41
C THR A 7 6.88 4.48 7.09
N TYR A 8 7.04 3.29 6.51
CA TYR A 8 7.79 3.06 5.25
C TYR A 8 9.25 3.55 5.24
N LYS A 9 9.78 3.96 6.38
CA LYS A 9 11.18 4.36 6.53
C LYS A 9 11.98 3.21 7.12
N VAL A 10 12.95 2.71 6.37
CA VAL A 10 13.88 1.72 6.89
C VAL A 10 14.81 2.39 7.90
N GLN A 11 14.91 1.82 9.09
CA GLN A 11 15.77 2.30 10.16
C GLN A 11 16.85 1.27 10.47
N GLU A 12 18.02 1.73 10.90
CA GLU A 12 19.12 0.87 11.36
C GLU A 12 18.72 0.05 12.60
N SER A 13 17.88 0.62 13.46
CA SER A 13 17.32 -0.03 14.64
C SER A 13 15.88 0.40 14.89
N TYR A 14 15.05 -0.54 15.36
CA TYR A 14 13.67 -0.27 15.78
C TYR A 14 13.52 -0.26 17.32
N ARG A 15 14.61 -0.13 18.05
CA ARG A 15 14.59 0.08 19.51
C ARG A 15 14.06 1.47 19.81
N LEU A 16 13.38 1.61 20.96
CA LEU A 16 12.75 2.88 21.36
C LEU A 16 13.77 4.04 21.38
N ASP A 17 14.97 3.82 21.90
CA ASP A 17 16.02 4.85 21.93
C ASP A 17 16.33 5.42 20.55
N HIS A 18 16.55 4.54 19.57
CA HIS A 18 16.89 4.95 18.21
C HIS A 18 15.72 5.68 17.53
N ILE A 19 14.51 5.13 17.64
CA ILE A 19 13.33 5.75 17.03
C ILE A 19 13.00 7.10 17.70
N ALA A 20 13.12 7.20 19.00
CA ALA A 20 12.92 8.48 19.70
C ALA A 20 13.96 9.52 19.26
N TYR A 21 15.21 9.12 19.10
CA TYR A 21 16.25 10.03 18.58
C TYR A 21 15.95 10.50 17.16
N VAL A 22 15.61 9.58 16.25
CA VAL A 22 15.32 9.93 14.85
C VAL A 22 14.09 10.81 14.73
N GLU A 23 13.03 10.52 15.49
CA GLU A 23 11.77 11.22 15.36
C GLU A 23 11.64 12.45 16.27
N LEU A 24 12.19 12.42 17.48
CA LEU A 24 12.01 13.47 18.49
C LEU A 24 13.30 14.24 18.77
N GLY A 25 14.47 13.73 18.38
CA GLY A 25 15.77 14.24 18.82
C GLY A 25 16.12 13.89 20.27
N GLU A 26 15.32 13.04 20.92
CA GLU A 26 15.46 12.66 22.32
C GLU A 26 15.91 11.20 22.46
N ARG A 27 16.58 10.89 23.57
CA ARG A 27 17.05 9.54 23.90
C ARG A 27 16.50 9.08 25.24
N LYS A 28 16.62 7.79 25.51
CA LYS A 28 16.38 7.19 26.82
C LYS A 28 17.42 7.69 27.83
N LEU A 29 17.11 7.57 29.12
CA LEU A 29 18.11 7.76 30.15
C LEU A 29 19.15 6.63 30.07
N SER A 30 20.46 6.97 30.21
CA SER A 30 21.50 5.95 30.30
C SER A 30 21.56 5.36 31.69
N TYR A 31 21.87 4.05 31.76
CA TYR A 31 22.17 3.32 32.99
C TYR A 31 23.43 2.45 32.85
N GLU A 32 24.32 2.82 31.92
CA GLU A 32 25.53 2.05 31.60
C GLU A 32 26.43 1.85 32.80
N GLU A 33 26.47 2.81 33.75
CA GLU A 33 27.20 2.75 34.98
C GLU A 33 26.73 1.61 35.91
N HIS A 34 25.49 1.16 35.80
CA HIS A 34 24.92 0.05 36.57
C HIS A 34 24.96 -1.28 35.82
N GLY A 35 25.39 -1.30 34.55
CA GLY A 35 25.55 -2.47 33.72
C GLY A 35 24.24 -3.08 33.23
N ASN A 36 23.20 -3.20 34.07
CA ASN A 36 21.89 -3.73 33.71
C ASN A 36 20.76 -3.16 34.56
N LEU A 37 19.48 -3.36 34.11
CA LEU A 37 18.33 -2.83 34.81
C LEU A 37 18.09 -3.42 36.20
N HIS A 38 18.52 -4.65 36.46
CA HIS A 38 18.36 -5.27 37.76
C HIS A 38 19.31 -4.62 38.80
N THR A 39 20.54 -4.35 38.40
CA THR A 39 21.51 -3.62 39.24
C THR A 39 21.03 -2.19 39.49
N LEU A 40 20.53 -1.48 38.45
CA LEU A 40 19.92 -0.17 38.61
C LEU A 40 18.78 -0.19 39.61
N TYR A 41 17.88 -1.18 39.53
CA TYR A 41 16.78 -1.32 40.48
C TYR A 41 17.23 -1.48 41.93
N THR A 42 18.33 -2.20 42.17
CA THR A 42 18.84 -2.48 43.52
C THR A 42 19.72 -1.38 44.08
N GLU A 43 20.46 -0.68 43.25
CA GLU A 43 21.48 0.32 43.65
C GLU A 43 20.94 1.75 43.59
N ASP A 44 20.10 2.08 42.58
CA ASP A 44 19.52 3.41 42.40
C ASP A 44 18.06 3.29 41.95
N PHE A 45 17.18 3.01 42.91
CA PHE A 45 15.76 2.83 42.69
C PHE A 45 15.07 4.08 42.12
N GLN A 46 15.53 5.28 42.51
CA GLN A 46 14.96 6.52 41.99
C GLN A 46 15.25 6.66 40.49
N LYS A 47 16.46 6.45 40.08
CA LYS A 47 16.84 6.49 38.67
C LYS A 47 16.16 5.41 37.85
N TYR A 48 15.89 4.24 38.45
CA TYR A 48 15.09 3.20 37.81
C TYR A 48 13.65 3.67 37.53
N ILE A 49 13.03 4.40 38.47
CA ILE A 49 11.71 5.00 38.28
C ILE A 49 11.75 6.07 37.17
N ASP A 50 12.75 6.98 37.24
CA ASP A 50 12.91 8.05 36.23
C ASP A 50 13.14 7.49 34.82
N TYR A 51 13.90 6.39 34.72
CA TYR A 51 14.09 5.66 33.46
C TYR A 51 12.76 5.15 32.91
N ASN A 52 11.91 4.54 33.74
CA ASN A 52 10.59 4.06 33.31
C ASN A 52 9.68 5.21 32.90
N ILE A 53 9.68 6.30 33.65
CA ILE A 53 8.89 7.51 33.32
C ILE A 53 9.32 8.03 31.96
N LYS A 54 10.64 8.18 31.71
CA LYS A 54 11.19 8.65 30.44
C LYS A 54 10.79 7.74 29.27
N ASP A 55 10.79 6.42 29.46
CA ASP A 55 10.36 5.47 28.43
C ASP A 55 8.89 5.67 28.04
N VAL A 56 8.02 5.89 29.03
CA VAL A 56 6.60 6.15 28.78
C VAL A 56 6.39 7.51 28.10
N GLU A 57 7.12 8.55 28.53
CA GLU A 57 7.08 9.88 27.91
C GLU A 57 7.51 9.85 26.45
N LEU A 58 8.58 9.13 26.12
CA LEU A 58 9.05 8.97 24.74
C LEU A 58 7.99 8.28 23.86
N VAL A 59 7.36 7.20 24.33
CA VAL A 59 6.30 6.52 23.62
C VAL A 59 5.11 7.44 23.39
N ASN A 60 4.69 8.18 24.42
CA ASN A 60 3.58 9.13 24.30
C ASN A 60 3.90 10.28 23.35
N SER A 61 5.12 10.80 23.37
CA SER A 61 5.56 11.86 22.46
C SER A 61 5.66 11.38 21.01
N LEU A 62 6.10 10.14 20.81
CA LEU A 62 6.09 9.49 19.48
C LEU A 62 4.66 9.33 18.95
N ASP A 63 3.73 8.88 19.80
CA ASP A 63 2.34 8.72 19.36
C ASP A 63 1.68 10.07 19.07
N LYS A 64 1.90 11.09 19.90
CA LYS A 64 1.43 12.45 19.64
C LYS A 64 1.95 13.04 18.33
N LYS A 65 3.20 12.73 17.96
CA LYS A 65 3.80 13.21 16.71
C LYS A 65 3.33 12.46 15.49
N LEU A 66 3.21 11.13 15.57
CA LEU A 66 3.03 10.23 14.44
C LEU A 66 1.58 9.74 14.27
N ASP A 67 0.78 9.84 15.32
CA ASP A 67 -0.64 9.43 15.41
C ASP A 67 -0.91 8.00 14.88
N LEU A 68 0.05 7.09 15.09
CA LEU A 68 0.01 5.74 14.54
C LEU A 68 -1.03 4.85 15.23
N ILE A 69 -1.31 5.07 16.52
CA ILE A 69 -2.33 4.30 17.24
C ILE A 69 -3.71 4.60 16.66
N SER A 70 -4.05 5.88 16.46
CA SER A 70 -5.32 6.29 15.85
C SER A 70 -5.45 5.75 14.42
N LEU A 71 -4.36 5.79 13.64
CA LEU A 71 -4.33 5.22 12.30
C LEU A 71 -4.69 3.73 12.30
N VAL A 72 -4.04 2.95 13.17
CA VAL A 72 -4.25 1.49 13.24
C VAL A 72 -5.64 1.16 13.77
N LEU A 73 -6.15 1.89 14.76
CA LEU A 73 -7.53 1.75 15.25
C LEU A 73 -8.54 2.08 14.14
N THR A 74 -8.29 3.12 13.35
CA THR A 74 -9.11 3.47 12.19
C THR A 74 -9.12 2.35 11.15
N MET A 75 -7.95 1.74 10.88
CA MET A 75 -7.87 0.57 10.00
C MET A 75 -8.66 -0.63 10.53
N ALA A 76 -8.53 -0.94 11.82
CA ALA A 76 -9.26 -2.02 12.47
C ALA A 76 -10.78 -1.81 12.38
N TYR A 77 -11.25 -0.62 12.71
CA TYR A 77 -12.66 -0.25 12.61
C TYR A 77 -13.18 -0.36 11.19
N LYS A 78 -12.43 0.18 10.21
CA LYS A 78 -12.78 0.14 8.80
C LYS A 78 -12.90 -1.29 8.26
N ALA A 79 -11.92 -2.12 8.57
CA ALA A 79 -11.92 -3.52 8.17
C ALA A 79 -12.93 -4.37 8.95
N GLY A 80 -13.36 -3.91 10.13
CA GLY A 80 -14.16 -4.68 11.09
C GLY A 80 -13.38 -5.84 11.70
N SER A 81 -12.08 -5.63 11.92
CA SER A 81 -11.14 -6.61 12.45
C SER A 81 -10.64 -6.20 13.84
N SER A 82 -9.95 -7.11 14.53
CA SER A 82 -9.28 -6.78 15.78
C SER A 82 -8.03 -5.91 15.51
N TYR A 83 -7.58 -5.17 16.53
CA TYR A 83 -6.34 -4.40 16.46
C TYR A 83 -5.13 -5.27 16.06
N GLY A 84 -5.02 -6.48 16.63
CA GLY A 84 -3.92 -7.40 16.30
C GLY A 84 -3.91 -7.86 14.85
N ASP A 85 -5.09 -8.02 14.24
CA ASP A 85 -5.22 -8.46 12.86
C ASP A 85 -4.72 -7.41 11.85
N THR A 86 -4.71 -6.13 12.22
CA THR A 86 -4.18 -5.06 11.36
C THR A 86 -2.70 -5.21 11.07
N LEU A 87 -1.98 -5.91 11.96
CA LEU A 87 -0.58 -6.25 11.77
C LEU A 87 -0.38 -7.41 10.79
N GLY A 88 -1.44 -8.11 10.40
CA GLY A 88 -1.43 -9.20 9.43
C GLY A 88 -2.15 -8.84 8.13
N THR A 89 -1.42 -8.67 7.03
CA THR A 89 -2.01 -8.30 5.74
C THR A 89 -3.09 -9.29 5.28
N THR A 90 -2.85 -10.59 5.44
CA THR A 90 -3.82 -11.63 5.07
C THR A 90 -5.00 -11.69 6.02
N ALA A 91 -4.79 -11.44 7.33
CA ALA A 91 -5.86 -11.46 8.33
C ALA A 91 -6.87 -10.32 8.09
N ILE A 92 -6.38 -9.11 7.88
CA ILE A 92 -7.24 -7.94 7.67
C ILE A 92 -8.05 -8.09 6.37
N TRP A 93 -7.44 -8.56 5.28
CA TRP A 93 -8.15 -8.77 4.02
C TRP A 93 -9.09 -9.97 4.05
N ASP A 94 -8.76 -11.03 4.81
CA ASP A 94 -9.69 -12.14 5.04
C ASP A 94 -10.98 -11.66 5.71
N THR A 95 -10.85 -10.77 6.70
CA THR A 95 -11.99 -10.17 7.39
C THR A 95 -12.82 -9.25 6.48
N ILE A 96 -12.16 -8.38 5.69
CA ILE A 96 -12.86 -7.48 4.76
C ILE A 96 -13.68 -8.28 3.76
N ILE A 97 -13.08 -9.26 3.09
CA ILE A 97 -13.77 -10.09 2.08
C ILE A 97 -14.85 -10.96 2.73
N TYR A 98 -14.57 -11.54 3.90
CA TYR A 98 -15.57 -12.29 4.67
C TYR A 98 -16.84 -11.47 4.92
N ARG A 99 -16.70 -10.21 5.34
CA ARG A 99 -17.86 -9.33 5.60
C ARG A 99 -18.68 -9.11 4.34
N VAL A 100 -18.04 -8.86 3.20
CA VAL A 100 -18.72 -8.68 1.91
C VAL A 100 -19.48 -9.94 1.51
N LEU A 101 -18.82 -11.10 1.58
CA LEU A 101 -19.43 -12.40 1.24
C LEU A 101 -20.58 -12.74 2.19
N ASN A 102 -20.43 -12.45 3.49
CA ASN A 102 -21.49 -12.69 4.49
C ASN A 102 -22.74 -11.85 4.22
N ILE A 103 -22.58 -10.57 3.84
CA ILE A 103 -23.70 -9.70 3.44
C ILE A 103 -24.40 -10.27 2.19
N GLN A 104 -23.65 -10.80 1.25
CA GLN A 104 -24.14 -11.42 0.03
C GLN A 104 -24.68 -12.85 0.24
N LYS A 105 -24.58 -13.39 1.48
CA LYS A 105 -24.92 -14.77 1.84
C LYS A 105 -24.15 -15.82 1.01
N ILE A 106 -22.92 -15.51 0.66
CA ILE A 106 -22.01 -16.40 -0.05
C ILE A 106 -21.11 -17.11 0.96
N SER A 107 -21.05 -18.43 0.84
CA SER A 107 -20.17 -19.27 1.68
C SER A 107 -18.71 -18.98 1.37
N VAL A 108 -17.91 -18.79 2.43
CA VAL A 108 -16.45 -18.57 2.27
C VAL A 108 -15.73 -19.92 2.05
N PRO A 109 -14.71 -19.96 1.18
CA PRO A 109 -13.93 -21.15 0.96
C PRO A 109 -13.13 -21.52 2.21
N LYS A 110 -12.89 -22.83 2.39
CA LYS A 110 -12.01 -23.31 3.46
C LYS A 110 -10.58 -22.76 3.27
N ARG A 111 -9.94 -22.35 4.36
CA ARG A 111 -8.52 -21.98 4.31
C ARG A 111 -7.69 -23.25 4.11
N THR A 112 -6.97 -23.31 3.01
CA THR A 112 -6.06 -24.40 2.67
C THR A 112 -4.76 -23.80 2.15
N GLU A 113 -3.65 -24.47 2.46
CA GLU A 113 -2.38 -24.13 1.82
C GLU A 113 -2.48 -24.49 0.33
N LYS A 114 -2.08 -23.55 -0.52
CA LYS A 114 -2.05 -23.74 -1.96
C LYS A 114 -0.61 -23.74 -2.46
N PRO A 115 -0.27 -24.56 -3.46
CA PRO A 115 1.05 -24.52 -4.06
C PRO A 115 1.32 -23.14 -4.64
N LYS A 116 2.55 -22.65 -4.49
CA LYS A 116 3.02 -21.41 -5.08
C LYS A 116 4.35 -21.67 -5.77
N THR A 117 4.41 -21.42 -7.06
CA THR A 117 5.63 -21.41 -7.84
C THR A 117 6.18 -19.98 -7.95
N PRO A 118 7.48 -19.80 -8.11
CA PRO A 118 8.04 -18.48 -8.43
C PRO A 118 7.40 -17.92 -9.71
N TYR A 119 7.03 -16.66 -9.69
CA TYR A 119 6.51 -15.93 -10.85
C TYR A 119 7.14 -14.53 -10.91
N SER A 120 7.06 -13.89 -12.08
CA SER A 120 7.64 -12.56 -12.30
C SER A 120 6.97 -11.51 -11.40
N GLY A 121 7.81 -10.78 -10.66
CA GLY A 121 7.38 -9.68 -9.80
C GLY A 121 7.14 -8.37 -10.55
N GLY A 122 7.15 -7.25 -9.82
CA GLY A 122 7.07 -5.92 -10.41
C GLY A 122 8.28 -5.61 -11.29
N TYR A 123 8.08 -4.75 -12.29
CA TYR A 123 9.17 -4.26 -13.13
C TYR A 123 10.05 -3.29 -12.34
N VAL A 124 11.35 -3.54 -12.36
CA VAL A 124 12.38 -2.64 -11.86
C VAL A 124 13.37 -2.40 -12.99
N LYS A 125 13.54 -1.15 -13.38
CA LYS A 125 14.53 -0.75 -14.37
C LYS A 125 15.87 -0.55 -13.69
N GLU A 126 16.94 -1.07 -14.28
CA GLU A 126 18.31 -0.79 -13.81
C GLU A 126 18.58 0.72 -13.91
N PRO A 127 19.12 1.33 -12.84
CA PRO A 127 19.43 2.75 -12.84
C PRO A 127 20.58 3.06 -13.80
N GLN A 128 20.45 4.17 -14.51
CA GLN A 128 21.58 4.73 -15.25
C GLN A 128 22.49 5.47 -14.26
N VAL A 129 23.67 4.93 -14.03
CA VAL A 129 24.64 5.50 -13.08
C VAL A 129 25.23 6.78 -13.65
N GLY A 130 25.18 7.87 -12.89
CA GLY A 130 25.74 9.16 -13.28
C GLY A 130 25.03 10.33 -12.59
N SER A 131 25.50 11.53 -12.89
CA SER A 131 24.82 12.78 -12.55
C SER A 131 23.91 13.17 -13.70
N HIS A 132 22.65 13.48 -13.40
CA HIS A 132 21.65 13.82 -14.40
C HIS A 132 21.02 15.15 -14.02
N ASP A 133 20.98 16.09 -14.98
CA ASP A 133 20.29 17.36 -14.84
C ASP A 133 18.85 17.22 -15.39
N TRP A 134 17.94 18.08 -14.90
CA TRP A 134 16.55 18.19 -15.37
C TRP A 134 15.75 16.87 -15.24
N VAL A 135 15.89 16.17 -14.12
CA VAL A 135 15.19 14.91 -13.88
C VAL A 135 13.72 15.20 -13.56
N THR A 136 12.81 14.59 -14.36
CA THR A 136 11.37 14.62 -14.09
C THR A 136 10.90 13.24 -13.64
N SER A 137 10.16 13.19 -12.53
CA SER A 137 9.61 11.96 -11.97
C SER A 137 8.11 11.88 -12.22
N PHE A 138 7.65 10.72 -12.69
CA PHE A 138 6.22 10.40 -12.88
C PHE A 138 5.83 9.23 -12.00
N ASP A 139 4.66 9.31 -11.36
CA ASP A 139 4.10 8.24 -10.53
C ASP A 139 2.71 7.84 -11.02
N LEU A 140 2.47 6.52 -11.11
CA LEU A 140 1.17 5.96 -11.45
C LEU A 140 0.35 5.74 -10.17
N ALA A 141 -0.55 6.66 -9.91
CA ALA A 141 -1.38 6.63 -8.71
C ALA A 141 -2.17 5.32 -8.56
N SER A 142 -1.95 4.61 -7.45
CA SER A 142 -2.66 3.35 -7.11
C SER A 142 -2.63 2.30 -8.24
N LEU A 143 -1.46 2.06 -8.84
CA LEU A 143 -1.29 1.21 -10.03
C LEU A 143 -1.99 -0.14 -9.91
N TYR A 144 -1.65 -0.97 -8.94
CA TYR A 144 -2.25 -2.31 -8.78
C TYR A 144 -3.75 -2.28 -8.46
N PRO A 145 -4.26 -1.43 -7.56
CA PRO A 145 -5.70 -1.25 -7.39
C PRO A 145 -6.44 -0.93 -8.68
N ASN A 146 -5.93 -0.02 -9.50
CA ASN A 146 -6.56 0.34 -10.78
C ASN A 146 -6.51 -0.82 -11.80
N ILE A 147 -5.43 -1.57 -11.86
CA ILE A 147 -5.32 -2.77 -12.69
C ILE A 147 -6.34 -3.83 -12.28
N ILE A 148 -6.47 -4.11 -10.99
CA ILE A 148 -7.45 -5.06 -10.45
C ILE A 148 -8.86 -4.68 -10.90
N VAL A 149 -9.21 -3.39 -10.82
CA VAL A 149 -10.52 -2.89 -11.24
C VAL A 149 -10.70 -2.96 -12.75
N GLN A 150 -9.70 -2.51 -13.52
CA GLN A 150 -9.77 -2.45 -14.99
C GLN A 150 -9.95 -3.82 -15.64
N TYR A 151 -9.22 -4.82 -15.14
CA TYR A 151 -9.28 -6.18 -15.65
C TYR A 151 -10.33 -7.05 -14.96
N ASN A 152 -11.02 -6.54 -13.93
CA ASN A 152 -11.93 -7.31 -13.08
C ASN A 152 -11.26 -8.53 -12.42
N MET A 153 -10.03 -8.33 -11.91
CA MET A 153 -9.19 -9.42 -11.38
C MET A 153 -9.63 -9.86 -9.99
N SER A 154 -10.24 -11.03 -9.92
CA SER A 154 -10.64 -11.70 -8.68
C SER A 154 -10.61 -13.22 -8.89
N PRO A 155 -10.39 -14.06 -7.86
CA PRO A 155 -10.35 -15.51 -8.05
C PRO A 155 -11.58 -16.09 -8.73
N GLU A 156 -12.78 -15.57 -8.41
CA GLU A 156 -14.05 -16.04 -8.96
C GLU A 156 -14.39 -15.50 -10.35
N THR A 157 -13.60 -14.55 -10.86
CA THR A 157 -13.76 -14.02 -12.23
C THR A 157 -12.79 -14.65 -13.23
N VAL A 158 -11.83 -15.45 -12.73
CA VAL A 158 -10.92 -16.21 -13.59
C VAL A 158 -11.73 -17.21 -14.43
N MET A 159 -11.56 -17.15 -15.73
CA MET A 159 -12.18 -18.08 -16.68
C MET A 159 -11.29 -19.28 -16.95
N ASP A 160 -11.91 -20.40 -17.30
CA ASP A 160 -11.19 -21.58 -17.76
C ASP A 160 -10.53 -21.30 -19.13
N GLY A 161 -9.39 -21.94 -19.33
CA GLY A 161 -8.60 -21.81 -20.54
C GLY A 161 -7.61 -20.64 -20.50
N PHE A 162 -6.82 -20.55 -21.55
CA PHE A 162 -5.66 -19.67 -21.67
C PHE A 162 -5.62 -19.03 -23.05
N GLN A 163 -5.38 -17.72 -23.12
CA GLN A 163 -5.21 -17.01 -24.37
C GLN A 163 -3.74 -17.09 -24.79
N ASN A 164 -3.47 -17.85 -25.86
CA ASN A 164 -2.13 -17.93 -26.43
C ASN A 164 -1.77 -16.64 -27.18
N GLY A 165 -0.48 -16.41 -27.37
CA GLY A 165 0.02 -15.32 -28.23
C GLY A 165 -0.02 -13.95 -27.59
N VAL A 166 -0.19 -13.84 -26.27
CA VAL A 166 -0.10 -12.59 -25.51
C VAL A 166 1.09 -12.61 -24.57
N SER A 167 1.69 -11.48 -24.34
CA SER A 167 2.75 -11.21 -23.35
C SER A 167 2.88 -9.70 -23.16
N VAL A 168 3.62 -9.25 -22.18
CA VAL A 168 3.91 -7.82 -21.99
C VAL A 168 4.47 -7.21 -23.29
N ASP A 169 5.47 -7.86 -23.91
CA ASP A 169 6.12 -7.33 -25.11
C ASP A 169 5.19 -7.31 -26.32
N LYS A 170 4.34 -8.34 -26.50
CA LYS A 170 3.37 -8.37 -27.58
C LYS A 170 2.24 -7.33 -27.46
N TYR A 171 1.87 -6.98 -26.23
CA TYR A 171 0.97 -5.85 -26.01
C TYR A 171 1.66 -4.52 -26.35
N LEU A 172 2.93 -4.38 -26.04
CA LEU A 172 3.67 -3.15 -26.28
C LEU A 172 3.99 -2.93 -27.76
N ASP A 173 4.23 -3.98 -28.52
CA ASP A 173 4.52 -3.90 -29.98
C ASP A 173 3.26 -3.96 -30.85
N GLY A 174 2.08 -4.15 -30.22
CA GLY A 174 0.80 -4.22 -30.93
C GLY A 174 0.54 -5.54 -31.64
N SER A 175 1.36 -6.56 -31.48
CA SER A 175 1.19 -7.87 -32.11
C SER A 175 0.21 -8.78 -31.33
N ALA A 176 -0.13 -8.43 -30.07
CA ALA A 176 -1.09 -9.17 -29.30
C ALA A 176 -2.49 -9.09 -29.95
N ARG A 177 -3.06 -10.23 -30.32
CA ARG A 177 -4.43 -10.31 -30.81
C ARG A 177 -5.33 -10.79 -29.69
N VAL A 178 -6.19 -9.91 -29.19
CA VAL A 178 -7.12 -10.19 -28.09
C VAL A 178 -8.56 -10.04 -28.61
N GLU A 179 -9.36 -11.07 -28.44
CA GLU A 179 -10.80 -10.97 -28.65
C GLU A 179 -11.42 -10.28 -27.43
N GLN A 180 -11.99 -9.09 -27.65
CA GLN A 180 -12.59 -8.28 -26.58
C GLN A 180 -14.10 -8.47 -26.53
N LYS A 181 -14.59 -9.63 -26.12
CA LYS A 181 -16.04 -9.84 -25.94
C LYS A 181 -16.33 -10.39 -24.54
N GLY A 182 -16.77 -9.52 -23.63
CA GLY A 182 -17.26 -9.92 -22.32
C GLY A 182 -16.21 -10.37 -21.32
N PHE A 183 -14.92 -10.22 -21.62
CA PHE A 183 -13.82 -10.54 -20.72
C PHE A 183 -12.57 -9.67 -21.00
N SER A 184 -11.69 -9.58 -20.03
CA SER A 184 -10.34 -9.02 -20.18
C SER A 184 -9.29 -10.12 -20.24
N VAL A 185 -8.18 -9.85 -20.94
CA VAL A 185 -7.04 -10.76 -21.06
C VAL A 185 -5.81 -10.09 -20.46
N ALA A 186 -5.26 -10.68 -19.42
CA ALA A 186 -4.00 -10.20 -18.84
C ALA A 186 -2.79 -10.61 -19.73
N PRO A 187 -1.63 -9.94 -19.57
CA PRO A 187 -0.41 -10.33 -20.28
C PRO A 187 0.07 -11.77 -19.98
N THR A 188 -0.43 -12.38 -18.92
CA THR A 188 -0.26 -13.80 -18.62
C THR A 188 -1.03 -14.74 -19.56
N GLY A 189 -2.01 -14.24 -20.31
CA GLY A 189 -2.97 -15.03 -21.07
C GLY A 189 -4.20 -15.46 -20.25
N ILE A 190 -4.26 -15.17 -18.98
CA ILE A 190 -5.43 -15.44 -18.13
C ILE A 190 -6.56 -14.48 -18.49
N ARG A 191 -7.78 -15.05 -18.55
CA ARG A 191 -9.00 -14.33 -18.88
C ARG A 191 -9.83 -14.09 -17.63
N PHE A 192 -10.42 -12.89 -17.53
CA PHE A 192 -11.31 -12.51 -16.44
C PHE A 192 -12.66 -12.07 -17.02
N THR A 193 -13.73 -12.75 -16.61
CA THR A 193 -15.09 -12.43 -17.11
C THR A 193 -15.58 -11.06 -16.64
N HIS A 194 -16.39 -10.40 -17.47
CA HIS A 194 -17.12 -9.19 -17.11
C HIS A 194 -18.63 -9.43 -16.90
N ASP A 195 -19.08 -10.69 -16.96
CA ASP A 195 -20.50 -11.05 -16.73
C ASP A 195 -20.95 -10.69 -15.30
N ARG A 196 -20.01 -10.61 -14.39
CA ARG A 196 -20.22 -10.16 -13.01
C ARG A 196 -19.01 -9.37 -12.52
N GLU A 197 -19.25 -8.44 -11.63
CA GLU A 197 -18.16 -7.76 -10.92
C GLU A 197 -17.53 -8.68 -9.88
N GLY A 198 -16.20 -8.77 -9.87
CA GLY A 198 -15.47 -9.53 -8.85
C GLY A 198 -15.53 -8.85 -7.48
N VAL A 199 -15.49 -9.66 -6.42
CA VAL A 199 -15.53 -9.15 -5.03
C VAL A 199 -14.34 -8.23 -4.74
N VAL A 200 -13.14 -8.61 -5.19
CA VAL A 200 -11.93 -7.81 -4.98
C VAL A 200 -12.00 -6.47 -5.71
N PRO A 201 -12.33 -6.40 -7.02
CA PRO A 201 -12.56 -5.14 -7.72
C PRO A 201 -13.64 -4.26 -7.08
N ALA A 202 -14.75 -4.85 -6.65
CA ALA A 202 -15.84 -4.11 -6.02
C ALA A 202 -15.40 -3.41 -4.72
N VAL A 203 -14.69 -4.13 -3.85
CA VAL A 203 -14.14 -3.55 -2.61
C VAL A 203 -13.11 -2.45 -2.91
N VAL A 204 -12.24 -2.67 -3.89
CA VAL A 204 -11.23 -1.66 -4.29
C VAL A 204 -11.89 -0.40 -4.82
N LYS A 205 -12.90 -0.52 -5.69
CA LYS A 205 -13.68 0.63 -6.18
C LYS A 205 -14.34 1.40 -5.05
N GLN A 206 -14.98 0.69 -4.12
CA GLN A 206 -15.62 1.29 -2.97
C GLN A 206 -14.62 2.08 -2.11
N TYR A 207 -13.50 1.48 -1.77
CA TYR A 207 -12.45 2.12 -0.96
C TYR A 207 -11.81 3.31 -1.67
N TYR A 208 -11.60 3.20 -2.97
CA TYR A 208 -11.06 4.31 -3.76
C TYR A 208 -12.03 5.51 -3.80
N ALA A 209 -13.31 5.25 -4.07
CA ALA A 209 -14.35 6.28 -4.07
C ALA A 209 -14.49 6.96 -2.71
N GLU A 210 -14.53 6.18 -1.64
CA GLU A 210 -14.59 6.69 -0.27
C GLU A 210 -13.37 7.54 0.07
N ARG A 211 -12.16 7.05 -0.22
CA ARG A 211 -10.93 7.82 0.00
C ARG A 211 -10.94 9.15 -0.73
N ARG A 212 -11.46 9.17 -1.96
CA ARG A 212 -11.56 10.39 -2.76
C ARG A 212 -12.45 11.43 -2.08
N VAL A 213 -13.60 11.03 -1.55
CA VAL A 213 -14.51 11.92 -0.82
C VAL A 213 -13.85 12.47 0.45
N ILE A 214 -13.26 11.60 1.26
CA ILE A 214 -12.56 12.00 2.50
C ILE A 214 -11.43 12.98 2.20
N LYS A 215 -10.63 12.71 1.15
CA LYS A 215 -9.52 13.59 0.75
C LYS A 215 -10.01 14.96 0.29
N GLN A 216 -11.12 15.02 -0.46
CA GLN A 216 -11.72 16.29 -0.87
C GLN A 216 -12.22 17.10 0.33
N GLU A 217 -12.84 16.45 1.31
CA GLU A 217 -13.28 17.09 2.54
C GLU A 217 -12.09 17.61 3.35
N MET A 218 -11.04 16.81 3.49
CA MET A 218 -9.80 17.23 4.15
C MET A 218 -9.19 18.47 3.50
N LEU A 219 -9.12 18.52 2.16
CA LEU A 219 -8.59 19.67 1.43
C LEU A 219 -9.43 20.93 1.66
N LYS A 220 -10.76 20.83 1.74
CA LYS A 220 -11.64 21.95 2.09
C LYS A 220 -11.35 22.46 3.51
N CYS A 221 -11.26 21.55 4.50
CA CYS A 221 -10.91 21.93 5.87
C CYS A 221 -9.52 22.59 5.94
N GLN A 222 -8.55 22.16 5.14
CA GLN A 222 -7.23 22.78 5.05
C GLN A 222 -7.30 24.21 4.48
N GLN A 223 -8.12 24.44 3.45
CA GLN A 223 -8.36 25.79 2.92
C GLN A 223 -9.06 26.70 3.95
N GLU A 224 -10.08 26.18 4.64
CA GLU A 224 -10.74 26.93 5.71
C GLU A 224 -9.78 27.25 6.86
N MET A 225 -8.89 26.32 7.21
CA MET A 225 -7.85 26.51 8.23
C MET A 225 -6.88 27.64 7.89
N GLN A 226 -6.55 27.82 6.59
CA GLN A 226 -5.72 28.95 6.14
C GLN A 226 -6.40 30.31 6.31
N LEU A 227 -7.73 30.35 6.16
CA LEU A 227 -8.53 31.58 6.29
C LEU A 227 -8.89 31.87 7.74
N LYS A 228 -9.24 30.85 8.51
CA LYS A 228 -9.70 30.98 9.90
C LYS A 228 -9.18 29.80 10.74
N PRO A 229 -7.96 29.90 11.29
CA PRO A 229 -7.38 28.86 12.12
C PRO A 229 -8.25 28.53 13.34
N SER A 230 -8.53 27.25 13.59
CA SER A 230 -9.20 26.77 14.79
C SER A 230 -8.74 25.37 15.18
N LYS A 231 -8.75 25.07 16.48
CA LYS A 231 -8.40 23.73 17.00
C LYS A 231 -9.38 22.65 16.51
N GLU A 232 -10.61 23.01 16.27
CA GLU A 232 -11.64 22.10 15.75
C GLU A 232 -11.32 21.66 14.32
N LEU A 233 -10.90 22.60 13.46
CA LEU A 233 -10.44 22.32 12.09
C LEU A 233 -9.15 21.48 12.10
N GLU A 234 -8.20 21.78 12.98
CA GLU A 234 -6.98 21.00 13.15
C GLU A 234 -7.29 19.54 13.48
N TYR A 235 -8.15 19.32 14.47
CA TYR A 235 -8.60 17.97 14.84
C TYR A 235 -9.33 17.27 13.67
N ARG A 236 -10.22 17.98 12.97
CA ARG A 236 -10.95 17.44 11.83
C ARG A 236 -10.03 17.04 10.68
N ILE A 237 -9.03 17.88 10.36
CA ILE A 237 -8.01 17.58 9.33
C ILE A 237 -7.23 16.32 9.71
N SER A 238 -6.74 16.23 10.95
CA SER A 238 -6.02 15.05 11.44
C SER A 238 -6.87 13.78 11.34
N SER A 239 -8.13 13.84 11.78
CA SER A 239 -9.07 12.71 11.69
C SER A 239 -9.32 12.27 10.24
N LEU A 240 -9.53 13.21 9.33
CA LEU A 240 -9.74 12.90 7.90
C LEU A 240 -8.46 12.37 7.24
N ASP A 241 -7.29 12.88 7.63
CA ASP A 241 -6.02 12.37 7.14
C ASP A 241 -5.79 10.91 7.58
N ASN A 242 -6.03 10.60 8.84
CA ASN A 242 -5.98 9.21 9.34
C ASN A 242 -6.94 8.30 8.59
N GLN A 243 -8.16 8.73 8.32
CA GLN A 243 -9.14 7.94 7.58
C GLN A 243 -8.69 7.65 6.14
N GLN A 244 -8.26 8.69 5.39
CA GLN A 244 -7.81 8.50 4.02
C GLN A 244 -6.52 7.69 3.95
N MET A 245 -5.62 7.85 4.94
CA MET A 245 -4.38 7.10 5.03
C MET A 245 -4.64 5.63 5.36
N ALA A 246 -5.55 5.33 6.29
CA ALA A 246 -5.97 3.96 6.59
C ALA A 246 -6.47 3.23 5.34
N ILE A 247 -7.33 3.87 4.54
CA ILE A 247 -7.82 3.29 3.28
C ILE A 247 -6.67 3.09 2.27
N LYS A 248 -5.76 4.06 2.15
CA LYS A 248 -4.59 3.93 1.27
C LYS A 248 -3.73 2.73 1.65
N LEU A 249 -3.45 2.56 2.95
CA LEU A 249 -2.65 1.45 3.46
C LEU A 249 -3.33 0.10 3.24
N LEU A 250 -4.64 0.02 3.47
CA LEU A 250 -5.42 -1.17 3.16
C LEU A 250 -5.31 -1.54 1.68
N MET A 251 -5.60 -0.63 0.78
CA MET A 251 -5.52 -0.90 -0.66
C MET A 251 -4.12 -1.30 -1.12
N ASN A 252 -3.07 -0.64 -0.63
CA ASN A 252 -1.70 -0.98 -0.99
C ASN A 252 -1.27 -2.36 -0.46
N SER A 253 -1.85 -2.81 0.65
CA SER A 253 -1.55 -4.12 1.22
C SER A 253 -2.27 -5.29 0.52
N LEU A 254 -3.27 -5.01 -0.31
CA LEU A 254 -4.10 -6.02 -0.97
C LEU A 254 -3.28 -6.98 -1.84
N TYR A 255 -2.39 -6.46 -2.67
CA TYR A 255 -1.55 -7.29 -3.52
C TYR A 255 -0.68 -8.26 -2.69
N GLY A 256 -0.14 -7.79 -1.55
CA GLY A 256 0.60 -8.63 -0.62
C GLY A 256 -0.24 -9.79 -0.04
N ALA A 257 -1.54 -9.56 0.19
CA ALA A 257 -2.47 -10.62 0.59
C ALA A 257 -2.74 -11.59 -0.58
N LEU A 258 -3.12 -11.07 -1.75
CA LEU A 258 -3.43 -11.88 -2.94
C LEU A 258 -2.26 -12.75 -3.40
N GLY A 259 -1.02 -12.31 -3.20
CA GLY A 259 0.20 -13.06 -3.52
C GLY A 259 0.67 -14.03 -2.44
N ASN A 260 -0.02 -14.15 -1.31
CA ASN A 260 0.36 -15.00 -0.19
C ASN A 260 -0.36 -16.35 -0.23
N ARG A 261 0.39 -17.46 -0.30
CA ARG A 261 -0.17 -18.83 -0.38
C ARG A 261 -1.05 -19.22 0.82
N TRP A 262 -0.89 -18.58 1.95
CA TRP A 262 -1.69 -18.82 3.16
C TRP A 262 -2.99 -18.00 3.19
N PHE A 263 -3.16 -17.12 2.19
CA PHE A 263 -4.38 -16.35 2.07
C PHE A 263 -5.53 -17.21 1.54
N ARG A 264 -6.69 -17.15 2.16
CA ARG A 264 -7.87 -17.95 1.79
C ARG A 264 -8.24 -17.82 0.32
N TYR A 265 -8.11 -16.61 -0.22
CA TYR A 265 -8.48 -16.25 -1.59
C TYR A 265 -7.27 -16.18 -2.53
N PHE A 266 -6.13 -16.78 -2.14
CA PHE A 266 -4.97 -16.84 -3.00
C PHE A 266 -5.27 -17.61 -4.29
N ASP A 267 -4.94 -16.97 -5.42
CA ASP A 267 -4.88 -17.59 -6.74
C ASP A 267 -3.65 -17.03 -7.46
N GLN A 268 -2.70 -17.88 -7.77
CA GLN A 268 -1.44 -17.47 -8.42
C GLN A 268 -1.69 -16.81 -9.77
N ARG A 269 -2.72 -17.25 -10.53
CA ARG A 269 -3.10 -16.67 -11.82
C ARG A 269 -3.47 -15.20 -11.67
N VAL A 270 -4.21 -14.86 -10.60
CA VAL A 270 -4.57 -13.47 -10.28
C VAL A 270 -3.34 -12.67 -9.89
N ALA A 271 -2.53 -13.18 -8.98
CA ALA A 271 -1.36 -12.47 -8.46
C ALA A 271 -0.34 -12.15 -9.58
N GLU A 272 -0.04 -13.12 -10.43
CA GLU A 272 0.86 -12.95 -11.57
C GLU A 272 0.29 -12.02 -12.64
N SER A 273 -1.01 -12.11 -12.90
CA SER A 273 -1.69 -11.21 -13.84
C SER A 273 -1.61 -9.74 -13.40
N ILE A 274 -1.73 -9.47 -12.09
CA ILE A 274 -1.58 -8.10 -11.55
C ILE A 274 -0.17 -7.56 -11.82
N THR A 275 0.87 -8.35 -11.54
CA THR A 275 2.24 -7.87 -11.72
C THR A 275 2.61 -7.68 -13.18
N LEU A 276 2.23 -8.60 -14.07
CA LEU A 276 2.55 -8.46 -15.50
C LEU A 276 1.72 -7.34 -16.16
N ALA A 277 0.48 -7.12 -15.74
CA ALA A 277 -0.28 -5.95 -16.19
C ALA A 277 0.33 -4.63 -15.65
N GLY A 278 0.89 -4.65 -14.44
CA GLY A 278 1.66 -3.54 -13.89
C GLY A 278 2.94 -3.25 -14.69
N GLN A 279 3.69 -4.29 -15.03
CA GLN A 279 4.86 -4.16 -15.92
C GLN A 279 4.48 -3.55 -17.28
N LEU A 280 3.37 -4.01 -17.87
CA LEU A 280 2.86 -3.47 -19.13
C LEU A 280 2.55 -1.98 -19.01
N ALA A 281 1.82 -1.58 -17.96
CA ALA A 281 1.44 -0.18 -17.74
C ALA A 281 2.68 0.73 -17.57
N ILE A 282 3.69 0.30 -16.79
CA ILE A 282 4.91 1.08 -16.57
C ILE A 282 5.71 1.22 -17.86
N LYS A 283 5.95 0.12 -18.56
CA LYS A 283 6.71 0.14 -19.84
C LYS A 283 5.98 0.93 -20.92
N TRP A 284 4.65 0.86 -20.96
CA TRP A 284 3.85 1.65 -21.89
C TRP A 284 3.95 3.15 -21.57
N ALA A 285 3.84 3.52 -20.28
CA ALA A 285 3.98 4.90 -19.84
C ALA A 285 5.38 5.46 -20.16
N GLU A 286 6.42 4.69 -19.91
CA GLU A 286 7.80 5.04 -20.26
C GLU A 286 7.93 5.36 -21.77
N ARG A 287 7.43 4.48 -22.63
CA ARG A 287 7.45 4.70 -24.08
C ARG A 287 6.67 5.94 -24.49
N ALA A 288 5.46 6.12 -23.94
CA ALA A 288 4.60 7.25 -24.26
C ALA A 288 5.23 8.58 -23.85
N VAL A 289 5.83 8.66 -22.67
CA VAL A 289 6.53 9.86 -22.19
C VAL A 289 7.74 10.15 -23.06
N ASN A 290 8.59 9.15 -23.33
CA ASN A 290 9.77 9.34 -24.17
C ASN A 290 9.41 9.81 -25.59
N THR A 291 8.36 9.23 -26.19
CA THR A 291 7.90 9.66 -27.53
C THR A 291 7.39 11.09 -27.50
N ALA A 292 6.55 11.45 -26.53
CA ALA A 292 6.01 12.80 -26.38
C ALA A 292 7.14 13.84 -26.16
N MET A 293 8.13 13.51 -25.33
CA MET A 293 9.27 14.38 -25.07
C MET A 293 10.16 14.55 -26.34
N GLN A 294 10.41 13.48 -27.07
CA GLN A 294 11.13 13.55 -28.34
C GLN A 294 10.40 14.41 -29.37
N ASP A 295 9.07 14.35 -29.43
CA ASP A 295 8.29 15.15 -30.37
C ASP A 295 8.31 16.63 -29.97
N VAL A 296 8.29 16.95 -28.68
CA VAL A 296 8.46 18.34 -28.17
C VAL A 296 9.87 18.86 -28.52
N LEU A 297 10.91 18.07 -28.28
CA LEU A 297 12.30 18.48 -28.53
C LEU A 297 12.58 18.72 -30.04
N LYS A 298 11.94 17.98 -30.94
CA LYS A 298 12.06 18.20 -32.40
C LYS A 298 11.49 19.53 -32.86
N THR A 299 10.65 20.20 -32.05
CA THR A 299 10.08 21.51 -32.36
C THR A 299 10.91 22.67 -31.82
N ASP A 300 11.96 22.38 -31.07
CA ASP A 300 12.88 23.38 -30.50
C ASP A 300 14.09 23.56 -31.41
N GLU A 301 14.22 24.75 -32.02
CA GLU A 301 15.29 25.09 -32.96
C GLU A 301 16.67 25.11 -32.30
N ASP A 302 16.75 25.27 -30.99
CA ASP A 302 17.99 25.31 -30.21
C ASP A 302 18.47 23.92 -29.79
N TYR A 303 17.64 22.88 -29.96
CA TYR A 303 17.97 21.49 -29.59
C TYR A 303 18.56 20.69 -30.75
N VAL A 304 19.85 20.55 -30.72
CA VAL A 304 20.60 19.67 -31.66
C VAL A 304 20.87 18.33 -30.96
N VAL A 305 20.28 17.24 -31.47
CA VAL A 305 20.57 15.87 -31.01
C VAL A 305 21.85 15.37 -31.65
#